data_be3e647ff41937be96734a9bc80fa8d0
#
_entry.id   be3e647ff41937be96734a9bc80fa8d0
#
_cell.length_a   1.000
_cell.length_b   1.000
_cell.length_c   1.000
_cell.angle_alpha   90.00
_cell.angle_beta   90.00
_cell.angle_gamma   90.00
#
_symmetry.space_group_name_H-M   'P 1'
#
loop_
_entity.id
_entity.type
_entity.pdbx_description
1 polymer ?
#
loop_
_entity_poly.entity_id
_entity_poly.type
_entity_poly.pdbx_seq_one_letter_code
_entity_poly.pdbx_strand_id
1 'polypeptide(L)'
;VVDVSGVKVGVNICADVWEPGAAEAAAAAGAQLLAVLNASPYHLNKPVTREQVVAERVLATGIPVVYCNLVGGQDELVFDGASFALDRRGRLAWRAPHCREHFATVEFSAGDIVDQPLPPVTTVEQDCYEALVLGVRDYLGKNGFRSALIGLSGGVDSALTLCIAVDAIGADHVRAVMMPSPYTAQMSLDDSRELVRNLGVRYDEVSIAPAMQTFEQMLKPLFGDAAADTTEENVQARARMIMLMALSNKTGAIVLTTGNKSEMAVGYSTLYGDLAGGFAVIKDIYKTFVYRLCAWRNSQRHDIPDNILTRAPSAELRPNQTDQDSLPAYEILDAIIQAYMERDQSPREIIAAGFAENDVKRVIGLLKRNEYKRRQAPPGVRVTERGFGKDWRYPITNRYRDDS
;
A
#
# COMPACT_ATOMS: atom_id res chain seq x y z
N VAL A 1 -23.81 -29.17 -8.59
CA VAL A 1 -22.97 -30.35 -8.32
C VAL A 1 -22.75 -31.07 -9.63
N VAL A 2 -21.50 -31.44 -9.91
CA VAL A 2 -21.07 -32.18 -11.11
C VAL A 2 -20.37 -33.46 -10.70
N ASP A 3 -20.45 -34.51 -11.54
CA ASP A 3 -19.68 -35.72 -11.34
C ASP A 3 -18.32 -35.61 -12.05
N VAL A 4 -17.25 -35.82 -11.28
CA VAL A 4 -15.88 -35.82 -11.80
C VAL A 4 -15.26 -37.19 -11.42
N SER A 5 -15.21 -38.10 -12.36
CA SER A 5 -14.65 -39.47 -12.17
C SER A 5 -15.24 -40.19 -10.98
N GLY A 6 -16.54 -40.07 -10.77
CA GLY A 6 -17.27 -40.75 -9.67
C GLY A 6 -17.30 -39.96 -8.34
N VAL A 7 -16.67 -38.79 -8.28
CA VAL A 7 -16.75 -37.87 -7.14
C VAL A 7 -17.74 -36.74 -7.45
N LYS A 8 -18.74 -36.54 -6.62
CA LYS A 8 -19.68 -35.40 -6.73
C LYS A 8 -19.04 -34.15 -6.19
N VAL A 9 -18.71 -33.21 -7.07
CA VAL A 9 -18.07 -31.94 -6.76
C VAL A 9 -19.10 -30.81 -6.77
N GLY A 10 -19.29 -30.15 -5.65
CA GLY A 10 -20.03 -28.89 -5.56
C GLY A 10 -19.14 -27.72 -6.01
N VAL A 11 -19.67 -26.86 -6.89
CA VAL A 11 -18.94 -25.67 -7.37
C VAL A 11 -19.53 -24.44 -6.71
N ASN A 12 -18.68 -23.65 -6.02
CA ASN A 12 -19.01 -22.33 -5.50
C ASN A 12 -18.13 -21.27 -6.16
N ILE A 13 -18.63 -20.07 -6.31
CA ILE A 13 -17.91 -18.97 -6.95
C ILE A 13 -17.85 -17.77 -6.01
N CYS A 14 -16.64 -17.36 -5.68
CA CYS A 14 -16.34 -16.12 -4.94
C CYS A 14 -17.18 -15.94 -3.66
N ALA A 15 -18.16 -15.02 -3.67
CA ALA A 15 -19.00 -14.67 -2.53
C ALA A 15 -19.85 -15.83 -1.98
N ASP A 16 -20.12 -16.86 -2.78
CA ASP A 16 -20.93 -18.00 -2.38
C ASP A 16 -20.46 -18.70 -1.10
N VAL A 17 -19.14 -18.69 -0.84
CA VAL A 17 -18.56 -19.33 0.34
C VAL A 17 -18.53 -18.42 1.57
N TRP A 18 -18.69 -17.11 1.39
CA TRP A 18 -18.64 -16.13 2.48
C TRP A 18 -19.90 -16.13 3.34
N GLU A 19 -21.04 -16.43 2.72
CA GLU A 19 -22.33 -16.48 3.38
C GLU A 19 -22.87 -17.92 3.46
N PRO A 20 -23.68 -18.26 4.49
CA PRO A 20 -24.40 -19.52 4.52
C PRO A 20 -25.36 -19.66 3.33
N GLY A 21 -25.53 -20.90 2.83
CA GLY A 21 -26.54 -21.23 1.82
C GLY A 21 -25.98 -22.02 0.64
N ALA A 22 -25.01 -21.51 -0.11
CA ALA A 22 -24.53 -22.19 -1.33
C ALA A 22 -23.77 -23.49 -1.03
N ALA A 23 -22.90 -23.50 -0.02
CA ALA A 23 -22.19 -24.70 0.41
C ALA A 23 -23.15 -25.77 0.98
N GLU A 24 -24.12 -25.35 1.78
CA GLU A 24 -25.16 -26.21 2.35
C GLU A 24 -26.07 -26.79 1.25
N ALA A 25 -26.44 -26.00 0.24
CA ALA A 25 -27.22 -26.48 -0.91
C ALA A 25 -26.44 -27.52 -1.72
N ALA A 26 -25.12 -27.33 -1.92
CA ALA A 26 -24.27 -28.33 -2.55
C ALA A 26 -24.18 -29.60 -1.74
N ALA A 27 -24.08 -29.51 -0.41
CA ALA A 27 -24.11 -30.65 0.50
C ALA A 27 -25.44 -31.44 0.40
N ALA A 28 -26.58 -30.73 0.43
CA ALA A 28 -27.89 -31.34 0.29
C ALA A 28 -28.09 -32.02 -1.07
N ALA A 29 -27.42 -31.52 -2.13
CA ALA A 29 -27.37 -32.14 -3.45
C ALA A 29 -26.38 -33.32 -3.55
N GLY A 30 -25.74 -33.68 -2.45
CA GLY A 30 -24.87 -34.88 -2.32
C GLY A 30 -23.42 -34.60 -2.78
N ALA A 31 -22.94 -33.34 -2.76
CA ALA A 31 -21.53 -33.07 -2.98
C ALA A 31 -20.63 -33.74 -1.94
N GLN A 32 -19.48 -34.22 -2.38
CA GLN A 32 -18.48 -34.91 -1.58
C GLN A 32 -17.22 -34.05 -1.40
N LEU A 33 -17.02 -33.06 -2.30
CA LEU A 33 -15.95 -32.08 -2.32
C LEU A 33 -16.53 -30.75 -2.78
N LEU A 34 -16.11 -29.64 -2.18
CA LEU A 34 -16.39 -28.31 -2.70
C LEU A 34 -15.17 -27.76 -3.44
N ALA A 35 -15.36 -27.31 -4.66
CA ALA A 35 -14.41 -26.56 -5.45
C ALA A 35 -14.85 -25.08 -5.48
N VAL A 36 -14.04 -24.18 -4.91
CA VAL A 36 -14.37 -22.77 -4.77
C VAL A 36 -13.42 -21.95 -5.61
N LEU A 37 -13.95 -21.25 -6.61
CA LEU A 37 -13.21 -20.43 -7.57
C LEU A 37 -13.30 -18.96 -7.19
N ASN A 38 -12.17 -18.28 -6.99
CA ASN A 38 -12.15 -16.94 -6.43
C ASN A 38 -11.24 -15.97 -7.16
N ALA A 39 -11.67 -14.71 -7.13
CA ALA A 39 -10.84 -13.53 -7.32
C ALA A 39 -10.99 -12.65 -6.07
N SER A 40 -10.56 -13.18 -4.91
CA SER A 40 -10.66 -12.51 -3.63
C SER A 40 -9.48 -11.56 -3.47
N PRO A 41 -9.71 -10.21 -3.43
CA PRO A 41 -8.62 -9.25 -3.34
C PRO A 41 -7.95 -9.31 -1.96
N TYR A 42 -6.65 -9.07 -1.97
CA TYR A 42 -5.83 -8.97 -0.78
C TYR A 42 -6.14 -7.71 0.03
N HIS A 43 -6.08 -7.82 1.32
CA HIS A 43 -5.80 -6.77 2.29
C HIS A 43 -5.12 -7.39 3.51
N LEU A 44 -4.57 -6.58 4.40
CA LEU A 44 -3.92 -7.04 5.64
C LEU A 44 -4.81 -8.04 6.39
N ASN A 45 -4.26 -9.19 6.79
CA ASN A 45 -4.93 -10.30 7.48
C ASN A 45 -6.01 -11.04 6.67
N LYS A 46 -6.30 -10.67 5.41
CA LYS A 46 -7.31 -11.34 4.58
C LYS A 46 -7.07 -12.84 4.41
N PRO A 47 -5.84 -13.33 4.21
CA PRO A 47 -5.60 -14.79 4.11
C PRO A 47 -6.13 -15.57 5.31
N VAL A 48 -5.89 -15.07 6.53
CA VAL A 48 -6.38 -15.73 7.76
C VAL A 48 -7.91 -15.71 7.82
N THR A 49 -8.53 -14.56 7.56
CA THR A 49 -10.00 -14.43 7.55
C THR A 49 -10.63 -15.37 6.51
N ARG A 50 -10.01 -15.48 5.33
CA ARG A 50 -10.47 -16.34 4.23
C ARG A 50 -10.50 -17.82 4.65
N GLU A 51 -9.43 -18.30 5.27
CA GLU A 51 -9.35 -19.66 5.77
C GLU A 51 -10.38 -19.93 6.87
N GLN A 52 -10.56 -19.00 7.79
CA GLN A 52 -11.55 -19.12 8.88
C GLN A 52 -12.98 -19.24 8.33
N VAL A 53 -13.37 -18.35 7.40
CA VAL A 53 -14.70 -18.37 6.79
C VAL A 53 -14.95 -19.69 6.05
N VAL A 54 -13.97 -20.19 5.29
CA VAL A 54 -14.09 -21.44 4.57
C VAL A 54 -14.15 -22.63 5.54
N ALA A 55 -13.38 -22.60 6.63
CA ALA A 55 -13.45 -23.63 7.67
C ALA A 55 -14.83 -23.68 8.34
N GLU A 56 -15.50 -22.57 8.57
CA GLU A 56 -16.88 -22.53 9.06
C GLU A 56 -17.85 -23.26 8.10
N ARG A 57 -17.68 -23.09 6.79
CA ARG A 57 -18.50 -23.82 5.78
C ARG A 57 -18.22 -25.32 5.80
N VAL A 58 -16.94 -25.71 5.95
CA VAL A 58 -16.58 -27.12 6.12
C VAL A 58 -17.24 -27.70 7.35
N LEU A 59 -17.17 -27.03 8.49
CA LEU A 59 -17.76 -27.49 9.74
C LEU A 59 -19.29 -27.60 9.67
N ALA A 60 -19.93 -26.66 8.95
CA ALA A 60 -21.39 -26.71 8.77
C ALA A 60 -21.87 -27.84 7.84
N THR A 61 -21.06 -28.22 6.84
CA THR A 61 -21.46 -29.19 5.80
C THR A 61 -20.83 -30.56 5.93
N GLY A 62 -19.70 -30.67 6.64
CA GLY A 62 -18.89 -31.87 6.70
C GLY A 62 -18.19 -32.25 5.39
N ILE A 63 -18.08 -31.28 4.43
CA ILE A 63 -17.48 -31.50 3.11
C ILE A 63 -16.14 -30.79 3.05
N PRO A 64 -15.04 -31.46 2.61
CA PRO A 64 -13.75 -30.81 2.41
C PRO A 64 -13.78 -29.81 1.25
N VAL A 65 -12.89 -28.84 1.27
CA VAL A 65 -12.88 -27.73 0.30
C VAL A 65 -11.51 -27.59 -0.37
N VAL A 66 -11.52 -27.42 -1.68
CA VAL A 66 -10.40 -26.88 -2.45
C VAL A 66 -10.75 -25.46 -2.87
N TYR A 67 -9.97 -24.49 -2.36
CA TYR A 67 -10.15 -23.07 -2.63
C TYR A 67 -9.07 -22.59 -3.59
N CYS A 68 -9.45 -22.19 -4.79
CA CYS A 68 -8.57 -21.65 -5.81
C CYS A 68 -8.75 -20.13 -5.91
N ASN A 69 -7.68 -19.35 -5.72
CA ASN A 69 -7.71 -17.91 -5.79
C ASN A 69 -6.80 -17.38 -6.90
N LEU A 70 -7.23 -16.28 -7.54
CA LEU A 70 -6.48 -15.58 -8.57
C LEU A 70 -5.16 -15.04 -8.02
N VAL A 71 -4.14 -14.94 -8.88
CA VAL A 71 -2.88 -14.22 -8.64
C VAL A 71 -2.74 -13.08 -9.64
N GLY A 72 -2.37 -11.91 -9.17
CA GLY A 72 -2.03 -10.78 -10.02
C GLY A 72 -2.52 -9.44 -9.49
N GLY A 73 -1.97 -8.35 -10.04
CA GLY A 73 -2.42 -6.98 -9.82
C GLY A 73 -3.41 -6.53 -10.90
N GLN A 74 -4.44 -5.81 -10.51
CA GLN A 74 -5.41 -5.22 -11.43
C GLN A 74 -5.85 -3.86 -10.87
N ASP A 75 -5.45 -2.77 -11.54
CA ASP A 75 -5.64 -1.39 -11.07
C ASP A 75 -5.06 -1.20 -9.65
N GLU A 76 -5.90 -0.92 -8.66
CA GLU A 76 -5.52 -0.77 -7.25
C GLU A 76 -5.59 -2.09 -6.46
N LEU A 77 -6.14 -3.16 -7.05
CA LEU A 77 -6.31 -4.45 -6.37
C LEU A 77 -5.14 -5.40 -6.63
N VAL A 78 -4.79 -6.16 -5.62
CA VAL A 78 -3.90 -7.31 -5.73
C VAL A 78 -4.65 -8.56 -5.33
N PHE A 79 -4.52 -9.61 -6.11
CA PHE A 79 -5.01 -10.95 -5.82
C PHE A 79 -3.79 -11.80 -5.45
N ASP A 80 -3.75 -12.22 -4.21
CA ASP A 80 -2.58 -12.81 -3.57
C ASP A 80 -2.42 -14.32 -3.82
N GLY A 81 -3.36 -14.94 -4.51
CA GLY A 81 -3.36 -16.39 -4.66
C GLY A 81 -3.54 -17.06 -3.32
N ALA A 82 -2.48 -17.64 -2.78
CA ALA A 82 -2.51 -18.41 -1.53
C ALA A 82 -3.70 -19.39 -1.50
N SER A 83 -3.95 -20.08 -2.62
CA SER A 83 -4.95 -21.12 -2.74
C SER A 83 -4.72 -22.20 -1.70
N PHE A 84 -5.76 -22.83 -1.19
CA PHE A 84 -5.62 -23.82 -0.11
C PHE A 84 -6.66 -24.94 -0.19
N ALA A 85 -6.45 -25.98 0.57
CA ALA A 85 -7.41 -27.04 0.76
C ALA A 85 -7.61 -27.33 2.26
N LEU A 86 -8.86 -27.55 2.66
CA LEU A 86 -9.24 -27.91 4.01
C LEU A 86 -9.83 -29.34 4.03
N ASP A 87 -9.41 -30.12 5.02
CA ASP A 87 -10.00 -31.44 5.29
C ASP A 87 -11.43 -31.32 5.84
N ARG A 88 -12.12 -32.45 6.01
CA ARG A 88 -13.50 -32.51 6.56
C ARG A 88 -13.66 -31.94 7.97
N ARG A 89 -12.56 -31.71 8.68
CA ARG A 89 -12.52 -31.10 10.03
C ARG A 89 -12.21 -29.62 9.98
N GLY A 90 -12.10 -29.02 8.77
CA GLY A 90 -11.75 -27.63 8.58
C GLY A 90 -10.27 -27.32 8.86
N ARG A 91 -9.41 -28.33 8.91
CA ARG A 91 -7.96 -28.15 9.10
C ARG A 91 -7.29 -27.92 7.74
N LEU A 92 -6.29 -27.07 7.73
CA LEU A 92 -5.49 -26.81 6.55
C LEU A 92 -4.67 -28.04 6.16
N ALA A 93 -4.99 -28.64 5.02
CA ALA A 93 -4.33 -29.82 4.46
C ALA A 93 -3.30 -29.47 3.37
N TRP A 94 -3.48 -28.34 2.70
CA TRP A 94 -2.57 -27.85 1.67
C TRP A 94 -2.70 -26.33 1.49
N ARG A 95 -1.60 -25.63 1.10
CA ARG A 95 -1.57 -24.21 0.73
C ARG A 95 -0.58 -23.95 -0.38
N ALA A 96 -0.95 -23.08 -1.34
CA ALA A 96 -0.06 -22.53 -2.35
C ALA A 96 0.81 -21.37 -1.80
N PRO A 97 1.93 -21.06 -2.45
CA PRO A 97 2.69 -19.84 -2.15
C PRO A 97 1.85 -18.56 -2.31
N HIS A 98 2.21 -17.54 -1.53
CA HIS A 98 1.61 -16.20 -1.61
C HIS A 98 2.18 -15.39 -2.78
N CYS A 99 1.36 -14.58 -3.46
CA CYS A 99 1.73 -13.67 -4.55
C CYS A 99 2.50 -14.31 -5.72
N ARG A 100 2.34 -15.61 -5.94
CA ARG A 100 3.01 -16.36 -7.02
C ARG A 100 2.03 -17.29 -7.70
N GLU A 101 2.08 -17.34 -9.03
CA GLU A 101 1.40 -18.38 -9.78
C GLU A 101 1.95 -19.75 -9.40
N HIS A 102 1.05 -20.68 -9.14
CA HIS A 102 1.42 -22.02 -8.71
C HIS A 102 0.45 -23.05 -9.28
N PHE A 103 0.98 -24.16 -9.73
CA PHE A 103 0.22 -25.34 -10.14
C PHE A 103 0.57 -26.50 -9.23
N ALA A 104 -0.43 -27.10 -8.63
CA ALA A 104 -0.26 -28.28 -7.78
C ALA A 104 -1.47 -29.23 -7.91
N THR A 105 -1.26 -30.46 -7.50
CA THR A 105 -2.32 -31.45 -7.35
C THR A 105 -2.65 -31.59 -5.87
N VAL A 106 -3.94 -31.61 -5.56
CA VAL A 106 -4.47 -31.92 -4.22
C VAL A 106 -5.11 -33.28 -4.31
N GLU A 107 -4.65 -34.21 -3.49
CA GLU A 107 -5.19 -35.59 -3.47
C GLU A 107 -6.46 -35.66 -2.63
N PHE A 108 -7.53 -36.18 -3.23
CA PHE A 108 -8.79 -36.53 -2.55
C PHE A 108 -8.93 -38.02 -2.52
N SER A 109 -8.93 -38.65 -1.32
CA SER A 109 -8.99 -40.07 -1.13
C SER A 109 -9.85 -40.43 0.08
N ALA A 110 -10.55 -41.55 0.02
CA ALA A 110 -11.46 -42.00 1.08
C ALA A 110 -12.47 -40.93 1.57
N GLY A 111 -12.84 -40.01 0.68
CA GLY A 111 -13.83 -38.96 0.99
C GLY A 111 -13.23 -37.73 1.70
N ASP A 112 -11.91 -37.57 1.77
CA ASP A 112 -11.25 -36.44 2.42
C ASP A 112 -10.02 -35.98 1.64
N ILE A 113 -9.50 -34.80 1.97
CA ILE A 113 -8.24 -34.28 1.45
C ILE A 113 -7.08 -34.92 2.21
N VAL A 114 -6.09 -35.39 1.46
CA VAL A 114 -4.86 -35.95 2.03
C VAL A 114 -3.90 -34.82 2.41
N ASP A 115 -3.41 -34.84 3.66
CA ASP A 115 -2.47 -33.87 4.17
C ASP A 115 -1.18 -33.83 3.35
N GLN A 116 -0.71 -32.64 3.01
CA GLN A 116 0.54 -32.40 2.29
C GLN A 116 1.43 -31.44 3.10
N PRO A 117 2.75 -31.42 2.83
CA PRO A 117 3.65 -30.45 3.47
C PRO A 117 3.18 -29.02 3.23
N LEU A 118 3.04 -28.26 4.32
CA LEU A 118 2.66 -26.84 4.25
C LEU A 118 3.90 -25.96 4.07
N PRO A 119 3.80 -24.86 3.30
CA PRO A 119 4.86 -23.85 3.25
C PRO A 119 5.03 -23.21 4.64
N PRO A 120 6.20 -22.60 4.90
CA PRO A 120 6.39 -21.80 6.12
C PRO A 120 5.32 -20.72 6.26
N VAL A 121 4.95 -20.43 7.51
CA VAL A 121 4.02 -19.33 7.80
C VAL A 121 4.73 -18.02 7.52
N THR A 122 4.09 -17.16 6.74
CA THR A 122 4.57 -15.82 6.42
C THR A 122 4.17 -14.82 7.51
N THR A 123 4.89 -13.70 7.60
CA THR A 123 4.50 -12.56 8.46
C THR A 123 3.59 -11.60 7.70
N VAL A 124 2.86 -10.75 8.43
CA VAL A 124 2.01 -9.71 7.83
C VAL A 124 2.84 -8.74 6.98
N GLU A 125 4.08 -8.45 7.41
CA GLU A 125 5.03 -7.62 6.66
C GLU A 125 5.43 -8.27 5.34
N GLN A 126 5.74 -9.58 5.37
CA GLN A 126 6.09 -10.33 4.17
C GLN A 126 4.94 -10.32 3.17
N ASP A 127 3.75 -10.70 3.60
CA ASP A 127 2.56 -10.77 2.74
C ASP A 127 2.25 -9.41 2.10
N CYS A 128 2.32 -8.33 2.90
CA CYS A 128 2.10 -6.99 2.41
C CYS A 128 3.18 -6.55 1.42
N TYR A 129 4.45 -6.77 1.73
CA TYR A 129 5.55 -6.40 0.86
C TYR A 129 5.47 -7.13 -0.49
N GLU A 130 5.24 -8.44 -0.48
CA GLU A 130 5.06 -9.25 -1.70
C GLU A 130 3.84 -8.80 -2.52
N ALA A 131 2.75 -8.39 -1.86
CA ALA A 131 1.58 -7.84 -2.53
C ALA A 131 1.88 -6.49 -3.20
N LEU A 132 2.67 -5.60 -2.55
CA LEU A 132 3.11 -4.34 -3.14
C LEU A 132 4.01 -4.56 -4.36
N VAL A 133 4.97 -5.49 -4.27
CA VAL A 133 5.85 -5.88 -5.38
C VAL A 133 5.03 -6.43 -6.55
N LEU A 134 4.07 -7.33 -6.29
CA LEU A 134 3.17 -7.88 -7.32
C LEU A 134 2.33 -6.78 -7.98
N GLY A 135 1.75 -5.89 -7.18
CA GLY A 135 0.94 -4.77 -7.68
C GLY A 135 1.72 -3.82 -8.59
N VAL A 136 2.95 -3.44 -8.19
CA VAL A 136 3.83 -2.59 -9.02
C VAL A 136 4.23 -3.30 -10.30
N ARG A 137 4.69 -4.55 -10.21
CA ARG A 137 5.12 -5.35 -11.38
C ARG A 137 4.01 -5.46 -12.41
N ASP A 138 2.81 -5.82 -11.97
CA ASP A 138 1.69 -6.05 -12.86
C ASP A 138 1.12 -4.74 -13.43
N TYR A 139 1.07 -3.67 -12.61
CA TYR A 139 0.63 -2.36 -13.11
C TYR A 139 1.55 -1.85 -14.21
N LEU A 140 2.86 -1.88 -14.01
CA LEU A 140 3.82 -1.45 -15.01
C LEU A 140 3.77 -2.36 -16.25
N GLY A 141 3.84 -3.67 -16.05
CA GLY A 141 3.90 -4.65 -17.13
C GLY A 141 2.65 -4.64 -18.01
N LYS A 142 1.46 -4.63 -17.42
CA LYS A 142 0.19 -4.63 -18.12
C LYS A 142 -0.08 -3.33 -18.88
N ASN A 143 0.46 -2.19 -18.39
CA ASN A 143 0.37 -0.90 -19.07
C ASN A 143 1.54 -0.63 -20.04
N GLY A 144 2.48 -1.55 -20.18
CA GLY A 144 3.60 -1.43 -21.11
C GLY A 144 4.73 -0.53 -20.67
N PHE A 145 4.78 -0.12 -19.38
CA PHE A 145 5.91 0.62 -18.83
C PHE A 145 7.09 -0.31 -18.58
N ARG A 146 8.23 0.01 -19.18
CA ARG A 146 9.47 -0.80 -19.06
C ARG A 146 10.39 -0.34 -17.94
N SER A 147 10.19 0.87 -17.43
CA SER A 147 11.07 1.46 -16.42
C SER A 147 10.32 2.46 -15.53
N ALA A 148 10.88 2.70 -14.36
CA ALA A 148 10.32 3.61 -13.35
C ALA A 148 11.32 4.70 -12.94
N LEU A 149 10.79 5.88 -12.59
CA LEU A 149 11.50 7.01 -11.99
C LEU A 149 10.98 7.23 -10.58
N ILE A 150 11.88 7.48 -9.64
CA ILE A 150 11.54 7.77 -8.25
C ILE A 150 12.31 9.01 -7.81
N GLY A 151 11.59 9.99 -7.23
CA GLY A 151 12.19 11.10 -6.51
C GLY A 151 12.69 10.58 -5.15
N LEU A 152 14.02 10.51 -4.99
CA LEU A 152 14.62 10.05 -3.74
C LEU A 152 14.86 11.25 -2.82
N SER A 153 14.42 11.17 -1.57
CA SER A 153 14.54 12.25 -0.58
C SER A 153 15.50 11.92 0.57
N GLY A 154 15.96 10.66 0.66
CA GLY A 154 16.68 10.15 1.82
C GLY A 154 15.75 9.82 3.00
N GLY A 155 14.42 9.89 2.84
CA GLY A 155 13.43 9.49 3.83
C GLY A 155 12.94 8.06 3.63
N VAL A 156 12.32 7.50 4.68
CA VAL A 156 11.86 6.11 4.76
C VAL A 156 10.86 5.73 3.65
N ASP A 157 9.95 6.64 3.28
CA ASP A 157 8.93 6.37 2.26
C ASP A 157 9.54 6.20 0.87
N SER A 158 10.47 7.08 0.49
CA SER A 158 11.17 6.98 -0.78
C SER A 158 12.11 5.77 -0.82
N ALA A 159 12.71 5.40 0.31
CA ALA A 159 13.54 4.21 0.42
C ALA A 159 12.72 2.93 0.24
N LEU A 160 11.57 2.81 0.92
CA LEU A 160 10.66 1.67 0.76
C LEU A 160 10.16 1.55 -0.69
N THR A 161 9.70 2.67 -1.25
CA THR A 161 9.22 2.71 -2.64
C THR A 161 10.29 2.27 -3.62
N LEU A 162 11.55 2.70 -3.41
CA LEU A 162 12.68 2.30 -4.25
C LEU A 162 12.95 0.79 -4.14
N CYS A 163 12.97 0.23 -2.92
CA CYS A 163 13.14 -1.20 -2.72
C CYS A 163 12.05 -2.03 -3.40
N ILE A 164 10.78 -1.64 -3.24
CA ILE A 164 9.63 -2.31 -3.87
C ILE A 164 9.76 -2.25 -5.41
N ALA A 165 10.14 -1.10 -5.96
CA ALA A 165 10.29 -0.96 -7.41
C ALA A 165 11.42 -1.85 -7.95
N VAL A 166 12.56 -1.91 -7.26
CA VAL A 166 13.70 -2.77 -7.62
C VAL A 166 13.31 -4.26 -7.56
N ASP A 167 12.60 -4.67 -6.51
CA ASP A 167 12.16 -6.06 -6.37
C ASP A 167 11.05 -6.42 -7.38
N ALA A 168 10.29 -5.42 -7.88
CA ALA A 168 9.23 -5.62 -8.86
C ALA A 168 9.74 -5.76 -10.30
N ILE A 169 10.68 -4.89 -10.74
CA ILE A 169 11.10 -4.81 -12.15
C ILE A 169 12.61 -4.90 -12.37
N GLY A 170 13.40 -5.06 -11.31
CA GLY A 170 14.86 -5.12 -11.37
C GLY A 170 15.56 -3.76 -11.37
N ALA A 171 16.76 -3.69 -10.80
CA ALA A 171 17.54 -2.47 -10.62
C ALA A 171 17.82 -1.72 -11.93
N ASP A 172 18.08 -2.45 -13.03
CA ASP A 172 18.38 -1.89 -14.35
C ASP A 172 17.22 -1.10 -14.95
N HIS A 173 16.01 -1.32 -14.47
CA HIS A 173 14.78 -0.66 -14.94
C HIS A 173 14.31 0.47 -14.00
N VAL A 174 15.03 0.72 -12.91
CA VAL A 174 14.69 1.76 -11.94
C VAL A 174 15.75 2.85 -11.95
N ARG A 175 15.30 4.11 -11.94
CA ARG A 175 16.15 5.28 -11.86
C ARG A 175 15.72 6.15 -10.69
N ALA A 176 16.62 6.41 -9.75
CA ALA A 176 16.44 7.30 -8.63
C ALA A 176 16.99 8.70 -8.95
N VAL A 177 16.25 9.75 -8.60
CA VAL A 177 16.66 11.13 -8.83
C VAL A 177 16.57 11.89 -7.50
N MET A 178 17.71 12.32 -6.98
CA MET A 178 17.79 13.20 -5.83
C MET A 178 17.79 14.66 -6.32
N MET A 179 16.89 15.46 -5.74
CA MET A 179 16.70 16.85 -6.17
C MET A 179 16.85 17.78 -4.96
N PRO A 180 18.11 18.01 -4.50
CA PRO A 180 18.36 18.78 -3.29
C PRO A 180 17.98 20.25 -3.44
N SER A 181 17.45 20.82 -2.34
CA SER A 181 17.28 22.24 -2.11
C SER A 181 18.37 22.74 -1.14
N PRO A 182 18.45 24.06 -0.90
CA PRO A 182 19.33 24.59 0.15
C PRO A 182 19.02 24.08 1.57
N TYR A 183 17.85 23.48 1.77
CA TYR A 183 17.39 22.94 3.08
C TYR A 183 17.63 21.44 3.24
N THR A 184 18.05 20.77 2.17
CA THR A 184 18.32 19.33 2.20
C THR A 184 19.54 19.04 3.06
N ALA A 185 19.37 18.19 4.08
CA ALA A 185 20.43 17.80 4.99
C ALA A 185 21.49 16.96 4.26
N GLN A 186 22.78 17.15 4.62
CA GLN A 186 23.87 16.33 4.06
C GLN A 186 23.65 14.83 4.30
N MET A 187 23.15 14.46 5.46
CA MET A 187 22.79 13.07 5.80
C MET A 187 21.80 12.47 4.78
N SER A 188 20.79 13.23 4.33
CA SER A 188 19.83 12.76 3.33
C SER A 188 20.47 12.44 1.99
N LEU A 189 21.51 13.21 1.60
CA LEU A 189 22.31 12.94 0.40
C LEU A 189 23.15 11.68 0.57
N ASP A 190 23.82 11.54 1.71
CA ASP A 190 24.74 10.43 1.96
C ASP A 190 23.96 9.11 2.10
N ASP A 191 22.84 9.10 2.82
CA ASP A 191 21.94 7.95 2.95
C ASP A 191 21.34 7.54 1.58
N SER A 192 20.96 8.53 0.75
CA SER A 192 20.47 8.27 -0.61
C SER A 192 21.52 7.62 -1.49
N ARG A 193 22.77 8.10 -1.45
CA ARG A 193 23.90 7.54 -2.20
C ARG A 193 24.25 6.12 -1.77
N GLU A 194 24.17 5.86 -0.46
CA GLU A 194 24.38 4.53 0.10
C GLU A 194 23.28 3.57 -0.36
N LEU A 195 22.01 3.96 -0.20
CA LEU A 195 20.86 3.14 -0.61
C LEU A 195 20.91 2.74 -2.09
N VAL A 196 21.16 3.70 -2.99
CA VAL A 196 21.22 3.40 -4.44
C VAL A 196 22.43 2.53 -4.81
N ARG A 197 23.54 2.65 -4.09
CA ARG A 197 24.71 1.78 -4.25
C ARG A 197 24.39 0.34 -3.82
N ASN A 198 23.74 0.17 -2.67
CA ASN A 198 23.37 -1.13 -2.15
C ASN A 198 22.37 -1.85 -3.07
N LEU A 199 21.44 -1.10 -3.68
CA LEU A 199 20.45 -1.63 -4.62
C LEU A 199 20.96 -1.77 -6.07
N GLY A 200 22.10 -1.16 -6.42
CA GLY A 200 22.64 -1.17 -7.78
C GLY A 200 21.81 -0.34 -8.78
N VAL A 201 21.11 0.69 -8.33
CA VAL A 201 20.17 1.49 -9.12
C VAL A 201 20.89 2.67 -9.77
N ARG A 202 20.48 3.03 -11.00
CA ARG A 202 20.93 4.28 -11.64
C ARG A 202 20.49 5.49 -10.81
N TYR A 203 21.44 6.39 -10.54
CA TYR A 203 21.24 7.54 -9.68
C TYR A 203 21.69 8.84 -10.34
N ASP A 204 20.88 9.89 -10.17
CA ASP A 204 21.21 11.25 -10.60
C ASP A 204 20.94 12.24 -9.46
N GLU A 205 21.81 13.26 -9.33
CA GLU A 205 21.60 14.38 -8.42
C GLU A 205 21.45 15.69 -9.23
N VAL A 206 20.33 16.36 -9.05
CA VAL A 206 20.03 17.61 -9.77
C VAL A 206 19.44 18.63 -8.80
N SER A 207 20.22 19.65 -8.45
CA SER A 207 19.73 20.71 -7.53
C SER A 207 18.55 21.47 -8.10
N ILE A 208 17.53 21.72 -7.27
CA ILE A 208 16.40 22.60 -7.60
C ILE A 208 16.65 24.07 -7.24
N ALA A 209 17.77 24.41 -6.61
CA ALA A 209 18.05 25.77 -6.17
C ALA A 209 17.96 26.83 -7.30
N PRO A 210 18.47 26.58 -8.54
CA PRO A 210 18.30 27.53 -9.63
C PRO A 210 16.84 27.79 -10.01
N ALA A 211 16.02 26.73 -10.02
CA ALA A 211 14.59 26.85 -10.31
C ALA A 211 13.86 27.65 -9.22
N MET A 212 14.17 27.38 -7.94
CA MET A 212 13.62 28.14 -6.81
C MET A 212 13.94 29.62 -6.93
N GLN A 213 15.21 29.97 -7.19
CA GLN A 213 15.64 31.36 -7.36
C GLN A 213 14.92 32.05 -8.53
N THR A 214 14.74 31.34 -9.64
CA THR A 214 14.01 31.87 -10.80
C THR A 214 12.55 32.13 -10.45
N PHE A 215 11.85 31.22 -9.81
CA PHE A 215 10.46 31.42 -9.39
C PHE A 215 10.34 32.57 -8.37
N GLU A 216 11.24 32.65 -7.40
CA GLU A 216 11.28 33.72 -6.42
C GLU A 216 11.40 35.09 -7.11
N GLN A 217 12.36 35.24 -8.03
CA GLN A 217 12.55 36.47 -8.79
C GLN A 217 11.33 36.87 -9.64
N MET A 218 10.70 35.90 -10.30
CA MET A 218 9.51 36.09 -11.12
C MET A 218 8.28 36.51 -10.30
N LEU A 219 8.13 35.95 -9.10
CA LEU A 219 6.95 36.14 -8.25
C LEU A 219 7.09 37.32 -7.29
N LYS A 220 8.32 37.76 -6.98
CA LYS A 220 8.59 38.89 -6.08
C LYS A 220 7.77 40.15 -6.39
N PRO A 221 7.64 40.61 -7.67
CA PRO A 221 6.80 41.77 -7.99
C PRO A 221 5.31 41.57 -7.69
N LEU A 222 4.85 40.31 -7.65
CA LEU A 222 3.45 39.98 -7.40
C LEU A 222 3.16 39.77 -5.91
N PHE A 223 4.15 39.34 -5.15
CA PHE A 223 4.00 39.08 -3.71
C PHE A 223 4.24 40.34 -2.85
N GLY A 224 4.99 41.32 -3.37
CA GLY A 224 5.36 42.51 -2.62
C GLY A 224 6.15 42.17 -1.35
N ASP A 225 5.71 42.69 -0.21
CA ASP A 225 6.33 42.46 1.11
C ASP A 225 5.71 41.34 1.89
N ALA A 226 4.96 40.41 1.23
CA ALA A 226 4.38 39.25 1.90
C ALA A 226 5.49 38.37 2.51
N ALA A 227 5.32 37.97 3.75
CA ALA A 227 6.25 37.04 4.42
C ALA A 227 6.19 35.68 3.76
N ALA A 228 7.32 34.95 3.76
CA ALA A 228 7.38 33.58 3.29
C ALA A 228 6.46 32.67 4.13
N ASP A 229 5.76 31.75 3.45
CA ASP A 229 4.85 30.79 4.06
C ASP A 229 4.93 29.42 3.35
N THR A 230 3.88 28.64 3.35
CA THR A 230 3.80 27.35 2.64
C THR A 230 3.89 27.50 1.11
N THR A 231 3.85 28.69 0.57
CA THR A 231 3.98 28.95 -0.88
C THR A 231 5.36 28.54 -1.38
N GLU A 232 6.41 28.94 -0.68
CA GLU A 232 7.80 28.64 -1.02
C GLU A 232 8.10 27.14 -0.86
N GLU A 233 7.52 26.50 0.16
CA GLU A 233 7.59 25.03 0.35
C GLU A 233 6.94 24.30 -0.84
N ASN A 234 5.75 24.75 -1.23
CA ASN A 234 5.01 24.18 -2.36
C ASN A 234 5.69 24.38 -3.72
N VAL A 235 6.39 25.50 -3.91
CA VAL A 235 7.19 25.75 -5.14
C VAL A 235 8.30 24.71 -5.26
N GLN A 236 8.96 24.33 -4.16
CA GLN A 236 10.00 23.29 -4.18
C GLN A 236 9.44 21.92 -4.63
N ALA A 237 8.32 21.50 -4.03
CA ALA A 237 7.69 20.22 -4.39
C ALA A 237 7.28 20.19 -5.88
N ARG A 238 6.73 21.30 -6.39
CA ARG A 238 6.35 21.40 -7.80
C ARG A 238 7.56 21.47 -8.73
N ALA A 239 8.63 22.14 -8.35
CA ALA A 239 9.88 22.17 -9.14
C ALA A 239 10.46 20.75 -9.29
N ARG A 240 10.48 19.95 -8.21
CA ARG A 240 10.89 18.52 -8.27
C ARG A 240 10.01 17.75 -9.23
N MET A 241 8.70 17.95 -9.16
CA MET A 241 7.76 17.23 -10.04
C MET A 241 7.95 17.60 -11.51
N ILE A 242 8.16 18.87 -11.84
CA ILE A 242 8.45 19.29 -13.23
C ILE A 242 9.68 18.53 -13.77
N MET A 243 10.74 18.40 -12.98
CA MET A 243 11.95 17.69 -13.38
C MET A 243 11.70 16.20 -13.59
N LEU A 244 10.99 15.54 -12.66
CA LEU A 244 10.62 14.12 -12.80
C LEU A 244 9.74 13.89 -14.03
N MET A 245 8.73 14.71 -14.26
CA MET A 245 7.86 14.60 -15.42
C MET A 245 8.58 14.86 -16.73
N ALA A 246 9.53 15.81 -16.77
CA ALA A 246 10.36 16.05 -17.94
C ALA A 246 11.23 14.81 -18.27
N LEU A 247 11.82 14.18 -17.25
CA LEU A 247 12.56 12.93 -17.43
C LEU A 247 11.65 11.79 -17.88
N SER A 248 10.47 11.66 -17.27
CA SER A 248 9.44 10.67 -17.65
C SER A 248 9.07 10.80 -19.14
N ASN A 249 8.74 12.01 -19.59
CA ASN A 249 8.39 12.25 -20.99
C ASN A 249 9.54 11.95 -21.97
N LYS A 250 10.78 12.19 -21.57
CA LYS A 250 11.97 11.92 -22.41
C LYS A 250 12.32 10.45 -22.50
N THR A 251 12.07 9.68 -21.42
CA THR A 251 12.52 8.28 -21.31
C THR A 251 11.42 7.26 -21.47
N GLY A 252 10.15 7.68 -21.38
CA GLY A 252 9.00 6.78 -21.32
C GLY A 252 8.84 6.05 -19.97
N ALA A 253 9.66 6.38 -18.97
CA ALA A 253 9.56 5.78 -17.65
C ALA A 253 8.39 6.38 -16.86
N ILE A 254 7.68 5.56 -16.11
CA ILE A 254 6.61 6.01 -15.21
C ILE A 254 7.20 6.61 -13.92
N VAL A 255 6.62 7.71 -13.42
CA VAL A 255 6.98 8.26 -12.09
C VAL A 255 6.18 7.51 -11.02
N LEU A 256 6.89 6.90 -10.06
CA LEU A 256 6.32 6.31 -8.85
C LEU A 256 6.33 7.34 -7.73
N THR A 257 5.17 7.59 -7.11
CA THR A 257 5.06 8.51 -5.97
C THR A 257 5.31 7.77 -4.65
N THR A 258 5.77 8.52 -3.66
CA THR A 258 6.22 8.00 -2.36
C THR A 258 5.31 8.39 -1.19
N GLY A 259 4.17 9.02 -1.45
CA GLY A 259 3.20 9.40 -0.42
C GLY A 259 2.53 8.20 0.22
N ASN A 260 2.48 8.17 1.54
CA ASN A 260 1.86 7.11 2.35
C ASN A 260 0.42 7.45 2.76
N LYS A 261 -0.29 6.48 3.37
CA LYS A 261 -1.69 6.63 3.77
C LYS A 261 -1.91 7.73 4.81
N SER A 262 -0.99 7.87 5.76
CA SER A 262 -1.10 8.85 6.85
C SER A 262 -1.02 10.28 6.30
N GLU A 263 -0.05 10.55 5.41
CA GLU A 263 0.09 11.83 4.72
C GLU A 263 -1.12 12.13 3.83
N MET A 264 -1.57 11.13 3.07
CA MET A 264 -2.76 11.23 2.23
C MET A 264 -4.02 11.55 3.03
N ALA A 265 -4.17 10.93 4.20
CA ALA A 265 -5.32 11.14 5.06
C ALA A 265 -5.45 12.60 5.49
N VAL A 266 -4.39 13.18 6.03
CA VAL A 266 -4.39 14.54 6.58
C VAL A 266 -4.03 15.61 5.55
N GLY A 267 -3.69 15.22 4.32
CA GLY A 267 -3.30 16.13 3.24
C GLY A 267 -1.94 16.79 3.46
N TYR A 268 -1.05 16.12 4.18
CA TYR A 268 0.35 16.53 4.35
C TYR A 268 1.13 16.24 3.07
N SER A 269 0.80 17.00 2.04
CA SER A 269 1.30 16.83 0.68
C SER A 269 0.99 18.07 -0.15
N THR A 270 1.75 18.28 -1.21
CA THR A 270 1.58 19.40 -2.15
C THR A 270 0.84 18.94 -3.39
N LEU A 271 -0.32 19.58 -3.65
CA LEU A 271 -1.08 19.36 -4.88
C LEU A 271 -0.23 19.70 -6.13
N TYR A 272 -0.18 18.77 -7.09
CA TYR A 272 0.69 18.84 -8.29
C TYR A 272 2.19 18.91 -7.98
N GLY A 273 2.58 18.52 -6.76
CA GLY A 273 3.96 18.33 -6.33
C GLY A 273 4.22 16.84 -6.09
N ASP A 274 4.53 16.50 -4.86
CA ASP A 274 4.82 15.13 -4.40
C ASP A 274 3.69 14.11 -4.60
N LEU A 275 2.43 14.56 -4.75
CA LEU A 275 1.30 13.70 -5.14
C LEU A 275 1.30 13.33 -6.62
N ALA A 276 2.01 14.04 -7.49
CA ALA A 276 1.91 13.83 -8.92
C ALA A 276 2.83 12.73 -9.41
N GLY A 277 2.29 11.79 -10.19
CA GLY A 277 3.00 10.66 -10.77
C GLY A 277 2.03 9.72 -11.47
N GLY A 278 2.53 8.57 -11.91
CA GLY A 278 1.71 7.57 -12.62
C GLY A 278 1.17 6.46 -11.73
N PHE A 279 1.86 6.17 -10.60
CA PHE A 279 1.42 5.14 -9.66
C PHE A 279 1.94 5.43 -8.24
N ALA A 280 1.09 5.26 -7.23
CA ALA A 280 1.39 5.55 -5.82
C ALA A 280 1.58 4.24 -5.05
N VAL A 281 2.83 3.79 -4.94
CA VAL A 281 3.20 2.45 -4.47
C VAL A 281 2.69 2.17 -3.06
N ILE A 282 2.92 3.12 -2.13
CA ILE A 282 2.62 2.97 -0.69
C ILE A 282 1.43 3.84 -0.22
N LYS A 283 0.59 4.26 -1.17
CA LYS A 283 -0.58 5.13 -0.94
C LYS A 283 -1.51 4.66 0.19
N ASP A 284 -1.60 3.35 0.40
CA ASP A 284 -2.49 2.73 1.38
C ASP A 284 -1.74 2.07 2.54
N ILE A 285 -0.48 2.48 2.77
CA ILE A 285 0.37 2.04 3.88
C ILE A 285 0.46 3.16 4.93
N TYR A 286 0.09 2.88 6.19
CA TYR A 286 0.30 3.78 7.31
C TYR A 286 1.79 4.03 7.57
N LYS A 287 2.16 5.23 8.02
CA LYS A 287 3.55 5.61 8.29
C LYS A 287 4.24 4.66 9.27
N THR A 288 3.54 4.27 10.32
CA THR A 288 4.05 3.30 11.29
C THR A 288 4.35 1.94 10.65
N PHE A 289 3.52 1.54 9.68
CA PHE A 289 3.72 0.28 8.96
C PHE A 289 4.80 0.38 7.88
N VAL A 290 5.07 1.57 7.31
CA VAL A 290 6.22 1.82 6.43
C VAL A 290 7.52 1.45 7.14
N TYR A 291 7.72 1.88 8.39
CA TYR A 291 8.90 1.51 9.18
C TYR A 291 9.02 0.01 9.41
N ARG A 292 7.90 -0.67 9.71
CA ARG A 292 7.87 -2.13 9.88
C ARG A 292 8.25 -2.87 8.59
N LEU A 293 7.74 -2.42 7.43
CA LEU A 293 8.09 -3.00 6.13
C LEU A 293 9.57 -2.79 5.79
N CYS A 294 10.13 -1.61 6.09
CA CYS A 294 11.57 -1.35 5.91
C CYS A 294 12.42 -2.26 6.81
N ALA A 295 12.04 -2.41 8.08
CA ALA A 295 12.73 -3.29 9.02
C ALA A 295 12.67 -4.76 8.57
N TRP A 296 11.48 -5.23 8.12
CA TRP A 296 11.33 -6.55 7.54
C TRP A 296 12.21 -6.73 6.29
N ARG A 297 12.20 -5.75 5.36
CA ARG A 297 13.01 -5.80 4.14
C ARG A 297 14.51 -5.87 4.47
N ASN A 298 14.99 -5.10 5.45
CA ASN A 298 16.37 -5.14 5.91
C ASN A 298 16.74 -6.47 6.58
N SER A 299 15.78 -7.17 7.21
CA SER A 299 16.03 -8.51 7.74
C SER A 299 16.26 -9.56 6.65
N GLN A 300 15.76 -9.34 5.44
CA GLN A 300 16.00 -10.19 4.27
C GLN A 300 17.31 -9.83 3.57
N ARG A 301 17.55 -8.56 3.34
CA ARG A 301 18.76 -7.99 2.76
C ARG A 301 18.92 -6.55 3.25
N HIS A 302 20.02 -6.25 3.92
CA HIS A 302 20.29 -4.97 4.57
C HIS A 302 20.71 -3.91 3.54
N ASP A 303 19.74 -3.39 2.79
CA ASP A 303 19.96 -2.38 1.75
C ASP A 303 19.69 -0.95 2.22
N ILE A 304 18.70 -0.77 3.12
CA ILE A 304 18.29 0.55 3.62
C ILE A 304 19.23 0.96 4.76
N PRO A 305 19.96 2.10 4.65
CA PRO A 305 20.80 2.61 5.73
C PRO A 305 20.03 2.80 7.05
N ASP A 306 20.64 2.44 8.17
CA ASP A 306 20.00 2.50 9.50
C ASP A 306 19.55 3.92 9.88
N ASN A 307 20.28 4.95 9.45
CA ASN A 307 19.91 6.33 9.68
C ASN A 307 18.52 6.68 9.12
N ILE A 308 18.13 6.10 7.99
CA ILE A 308 16.80 6.30 7.38
C ILE A 308 15.69 5.79 8.30
N LEU A 309 15.95 4.71 9.07
CA LEU A 309 14.98 4.09 9.96
C LEU A 309 14.91 4.76 11.33
N THR A 310 15.99 5.41 11.76
CA THR A 310 16.12 5.92 13.14
C THR A 310 15.88 7.41 13.28
N ARG A 311 16.04 8.20 12.20
CA ARG A 311 15.84 9.64 12.29
C ARG A 311 14.37 10.03 12.25
N ALA A 312 14.06 11.17 12.87
CA ALA A 312 12.72 11.75 12.84
C ALA A 312 12.30 12.11 11.39
N PRO A 313 11.06 11.83 10.98
CA PRO A 313 10.57 12.18 9.66
C PRO A 313 10.49 13.71 9.46
N SER A 314 10.90 14.15 8.27
CA SER A 314 10.90 15.56 7.87
C SER A 314 10.77 15.70 6.37
N ALA A 315 10.01 16.70 5.92
CA ALA A 315 9.90 17.07 4.50
C ALA A 315 11.11 17.90 3.99
N GLU A 316 11.98 18.42 4.87
CA GLU A 316 13.17 19.22 4.55
C GLU A 316 12.89 20.40 3.57
N LEU A 317 11.75 21.07 3.73
CA LEU A 317 11.35 22.21 2.90
C LEU A 317 11.70 23.56 3.52
N ARG A 318 12.05 23.59 4.82
CA ARG A 318 12.51 24.74 5.60
C ARG A 318 13.53 24.31 6.67
N PRO A 319 14.30 25.27 7.27
CA PRO A 319 15.28 24.92 8.30
C PRO A 319 14.65 24.22 9.51
N ASN A 320 15.29 23.16 9.99
CA ASN A 320 14.91 22.41 11.22
C ASN A 320 13.47 21.89 11.23
N GLN A 321 12.88 21.64 10.07
CA GLN A 321 11.51 21.13 9.95
C GLN A 321 11.41 19.70 10.47
N THR A 322 10.32 19.42 11.20
CA THR A 322 9.87 18.06 11.53
C THR A 322 8.38 17.92 11.22
N ASP A 323 7.90 16.71 10.93
CA ASP A 323 6.49 16.49 10.65
C ASP A 323 5.61 16.77 11.87
N GLN A 324 6.14 16.57 13.09
CA GLN A 324 5.48 16.87 14.36
C GLN A 324 5.25 18.37 14.60
N ASP A 325 5.90 19.28 13.86
CA ASP A 325 5.54 20.70 13.89
C ASP A 325 4.07 20.93 13.48
N SER A 326 3.54 20.02 12.64
CA SER A 326 2.22 20.15 12.02
C SER A 326 1.27 19.00 12.32
N LEU A 327 1.77 17.84 12.79
CA LEU A 327 0.99 16.62 12.99
C LEU A 327 1.22 16.05 14.39
N PRO A 328 0.26 15.30 14.97
CA PRO A 328 0.52 14.41 16.09
C PRO A 328 1.61 13.37 15.75
N ALA A 329 2.18 12.72 16.76
CA ALA A 329 3.03 11.57 16.54
C ALA A 329 2.30 10.51 15.67
N TYR A 330 3.03 9.86 14.75
CA TYR A 330 2.40 8.96 13.76
C TYR A 330 1.69 7.77 14.41
N GLU A 331 2.12 7.30 15.58
CA GLU A 331 1.44 6.26 16.35
C GLU A 331 0.02 6.69 16.76
N ILE A 332 -0.15 7.96 17.10
CA ILE A 332 -1.46 8.54 17.47
C ILE A 332 -2.27 8.82 16.19
N LEU A 333 -1.63 9.43 15.21
CA LEU A 333 -2.26 9.79 13.93
C LEU A 333 -2.85 8.57 13.23
N ASP A 334 -2.05 7.53 13.05
CA ASP A 334 -2.44 6.30 12.34
C ASP A 334 -3.55 5.56 13.08
N ALA A 335 -3.46 5.49 14.42
CA ALA A 335 -4.49 4.85 15.23
C ALA A 335 -5.84 5.57 15.14
N ILE A 336 -5.86 6.91 15.15
CA ILE A 336 -7.09 7.70 14.99
C ILE A 336 -7.67 7.50 13.58
N ILE A 337 -6.84 7.55 12.53
CA ILE A 337 -7.31 7.34 11.15
C ILE A 337 -7.90 5.94 11.00
N GLN A 338 -7.23 4.91 11.50
CA GLN A 338 -7.70 3.54 11.44
C GLN A 338 -9.04 3.37 12.19
N ALA A 339 -9.15 3.91 13.39
CA ALA A 339 -10.38 3.85 14.20
C ALA A 339 -11.55 4.51 13.47
N TYR A 340 -11.35 5.72 12.96
CA TYR A 340 -12.39 6.50 12.32
C TYR A 340 -12.77 5.96 10.93
N MET A 341 -11.76 5.64 10.09
CA MET A 341 -11.98 5.31 8.69
C MET A 341 -12.24 3.82 8.45
N GLU A 342 -11.55 2.92 9.16
CA GLU A 342 -11.65 1.48 8.89
C GLU A 342 -12.61 0.77 9.86
N ARG A 343 -12.74 1.27 11.10
CA ARG A 343 -13.60 0.67 12.13
C ARG A 343 -14.90 1.42 12.37
N ASP A 344 -15.19 2.47 11.60
CA ASP A 344 -16.41 3.31 11.71
C ASP A 344 -16.66 3.87 13.13
N GLN A 345 -15.59 4.06 13.91
CA GLN A 345 -15.74 4.61 15.26
C GLN A 345 -16.02 6.12 15.21
N SER A 346 -16.99 6.55 15.99
CA SER A 346 -17.29 7.97 16.16
C SER A 346 -16.16 8.69 16.90
N PRO A 347 -16.03 10.03 16.77
CA PRO A 347 -15.08 10.82 17.55
C PRO A 347 -15.19 10.57 19.05
N ARG A 348 -16.42 10.41 19.58
CA ARG A 348 -16.64 10.12 21.01
C ARG A 348 -16.08 8.77 21.44
N GLU A 349 -16.25 7.74 20.65
CA GLU A 349 -15.70 6.41 20.93
C GLU A 349 -14.18 6.43 20.91
N ILE A 350 -13.57 7.16 19.97
CA ILE A 350 -12.11 7.29 19.86
C ILE A 350 -11.57 8.05 21.09
N ILE A 351 -12.23 9.14 21.52
CA ILE A 351 -11.86 9.87 22.73
C ILE A 351 -12.01 8.97 23.98
N ALA A 352 -13.12 8.22 24.07
CA ALA A 352 -13.37 7.29 25.17
C ALA A 352 -12.32 6.14 25.23
N ALA A 353 -11.73 5.78 24.09
CA ALA A 353 -10.62 4.83 24.02
C ALA A 353 -9.26 5.40 24.51
N GLY A 354 -9.21 6.69 24.93
CA GLY A 354 -8.06 7.31 25.56
C GLY A 354 -7.25 8.27 24.69
N PHE A 355 -7.70 8.57 23.47
CA PHE A 355 -7.05 9.58 22.62
C PHE A 355 -7.44 11.00 23.05
N ALA A 356 -6.47 11.92 22.97
CA ALA A 356 -6.72 13.33 23.31
C ALA A 356 -7.75 13.94 22.35
N GLU A 357 -8.76 14.62 22.90
CA GLU A 357 -9.86 15.22 22.15
C GLU A 357 -9.38 16.16 21.05
N ASN A 358 -8.35 16.98 21.34
CA ASN A 358 -7.78 17.91 20.37
C ASN A 358 -7.15 17.19 19.17
N ASP A 359 -6.46 16.07 19.39
CA ASP A 359 -5.87 15.28 18.31
C ASP A 359 -6.95 14.61 17.46
N VAL A 360 -7.95 14.02 18.08
CA VAL A 360 -9.08 13.39 17.38
C VAL A 360 -9.81 14.42 16.50
N LYS A 361 -10.19 15.57 17.04
CA LYS A 361 -10.85 16.63 16.30
C LYS A 361 -9.98 17.19 15.16
N ARG A 362 -8.68 17.37 15.42
CA ARG A 362 -7.73 17.86 14.43
C ARG A 362 -7.57 16.89 13.29
N VAL A 363 -7.30 15.60 13.57
CA VAL A 363 -7.08 14.56 12.54
C VAL A 363 -8.33 14.36 11.68
N ILE A 364 -9.50 14.20 12.28
CA ILE A 364 -10.76 14.04 11.56
C ILE A 364 -11.09 15.28 10.73
N GLY A 365 -10.85 16.48 11.27
CA GLY A 365 -11.01 17.72 10.52
C GLY A 365 -10.09 17.82 9.31
N LEU A 366 -8.83 17.40 9.42
CA LEU A 366 -7.89 17.33 8.30
C LEU A 366 -8.32 16.28 7.28
N LEU A 367 -8.72 15.10 7.73
CA LEU A 367 -9.20 14.02 6.87
C LEU A 367 -10.37 14.47 5.97
N LYS A 368 -11.35 15.14 6.54
CA LYS A 368 -12.53 15.65 5.80
C LYS A 368 -12.20 16.77 4.82
N ARG A 369 -11.31 17.69 5.20
CA ARG A 369 -10.95 18.86 4.36
C ARG A 369 -10.07 18.52 3.17
N ASN A 370 -9.28 17.45 3.22
CA ASN A 370 -8.26 17.15 2.23
C ASN A 370 -8.69 16.15 1.15
N GLU A 371 -9.98 15.84 1.03
CA GLU A 371 -10.46 14.97 -0.04
C GLU A 371 -10.11 15.51 -1.44
N TYR A 372 -10.13 16.83 -1.65
CA TYR A 372 -9.78 17.43 -2.93
C TYR A 372 -8.35 17.12 -3.37
N LYS A 373 -7.39 16.99 -2.41
CA LYS A 373 -6.02 16.56 -2.71
C LYS A 373 -5.98 15.08 -3.08
N ARG A 374 -6.66 14.23 -2.29
CA ARG A 374 -6.72 12.78 -2.54
C ARG A 374 -7.29 12.44 -3.91
N ARG A 375 -8.26 13.23 -4.40
CA ARG A 375 -8.85 13.07 -5.75
C ARG A 375 -7.86 13.31 -6.89
N GLN A 376 -6.74 13.97 -6.63
CA GLN A 376 -5.69 14.25 -7.61
C GLN A 376 -4.52 13.25 -7.52
N ALA A 377 -4.50 12.37 -6.52
CA ALA A 377 -3.47 11.36 -6.39
C ALA A 377 -3.65 10.24 -7.42
N PRO A 378 -2.54 9.66 -7.93
CA PRO A 378 -2.62 8.53 -8.86
C PRO A 378 -3.19 7.27 -8.19
N PRO A 379 -3.60 6.25 -8.98
CA PRO A 379 -3.92 4.94 -8.46
C PRO A 379 -2.72 4.35 -7.70
N GLY A 380 -2.98 3.42 -6.80
CA GLY A 380 -1.92 2.76 -6.02
C GLY A 380 -2.45 1.52 -5.34
N VAL A 381 -1.55 0.65 -4.87
CA VAL A 381 -1.93 -0.63 -4.31
C VAL A 381 -2.77 -0.46 -3.04
N ARG A 382 -3.96 -1.07 -3.04
CA ARG A 382 -4.81 -1.17 -1.87
C ARG A 382 -4.40 -2.38 -1.03
N VAL A 383 -4.08 -2.14 0.23
CA VAL A 383 -3.65 -3.18 1.18
C VAL A 383 -4.39 -3.14 2.51
N THR A 384 -5.18 -2.11 2.79
CA THR A 384 -6.03 -2.05 3.98
C THR A 384 -7.48 -2.42 3.64
N GLU A 385 -8.32 -2.54 4.65
CA GLU A 385 -9.75 -2.84 4.45
C GLU A 385 -10.47 -1.73 3.68
N ARG A 386 -10.04 -0.46 3.87
CA ARG A 386 -10.59 0.70 3.19
C ARG A 386 -9.50 1.62 2.66
N GLY A 387 -9.25 1.54 1.36
CA GLY A 387 -8.35 2.44 0.64
C GLY A 387 -9.05 3.73 0.20
N PHE A 388 -8.30 4.85 0.20
CA PHE A 388 -8.78 6.11 -0.34
C PHE A 388 -9.01 6.03 -1.85
N GLY A 389 -10.16 6.51 -2.29
CA GLY A 389 -10.54 6.59 -3.69
C GLY A 389 -11.36 5.40 -4.16
N LYS A 390 -10.91 4.16 -3.93
CA LYS A 390 -11.62 2.94 -4.32
C LYS A 390 -12.78 2.62 -3.36
N ASP A 391 -12.49 2.53 -2.07
CA ASP A 391 -13.47 2.08 -1.07
C ASP A 391 -14.14 3.26 -0.37
N TRP A 392 -13.41 4.36 -0.21
CA TRP A 392 -13.89 5.51 0.56
C TRP A 392 -13.54 6.84 -0.08
N ARG A 393 -14.55 7.73 -0.17
CA ARG A 393 -14.42 9.11 -0.65
C ARG A 393 -15.27 10.03 0.22
N TYR A 394 -14.65 11.07 0.75
CA TYR A 394 -15.38 12.12 1.44
C TYR A 394 -15.98 13.13 0.46
N PRO A 395 -17.11 13.77 0.79
CA PRO A 395 -17.61 14.90 0.00
C PRO A 395 -16.59 16.05 0.01
N ILE A 396 -16.28 16.62 -1.17
CA ILE A 396 -15.37 17.78 -1.28
C ILE A 396 -16.09 19.04 -0.81
N THR A 397 -17.31 19.28 -1.31
CA THR A 397 -18.12 20.45 -0.97
C THR A 397 -18.96 20.16 0.25
N ASN A 398 -18.33 20.13 1.42
CA ASN A 398 -18.98 19.76 2.67
C ASN A 398 -18.50 20.65 3.81
N ARG A 399 -19.42 21.21 4.59
CA ARG A 399 -19.16 21.95 5.83
C ARG A 399 -19.65 21.21 7.09
N TYR A 400 -20.05 19.97 6.96
CA TYR A 400 -20.46 19.17 8.11
C TYR A 400 -19.29 19.01 9.10
N ARG A 401 -19.56 19.28 10.36
CA ARG A 401 -18.64 19.08 11.48
C ARG A 401 -19.27 18.06 12.42
N ASP A 402 -18.45 17.16 12.93
CA ASP A 402 -18.86 16.29 14.02
C ASP A 402 -18.80 17.11 15.32
N ASP A 403 -19.86 17.84 15.62
CA ASP A 403 -19.99 18.66 16.84
C ASP A 403 -20.34 17.82 18.08
N SER A 404 -20.07 16.54 18.05
CA SER A 404 -20.45 15.62 19.12
C SER A 404 -19.29 14.76 19.60
#